data_2af70c6a0624fd815835a3bb0c4e8f39
#
_entry.id   2af70c6a0624fd815835a3bb0c4e8f39
#
_cell.length_a   1.000
_cell.length_b   1.000
_cell.length_c   1.000
_cell.angle_alpha   90.00
_cell.angle_beta   90.00
_cell.angle_gamma   90.00
#
_symmetry.space_group_name_H-M   'P 1'
#
loop_
_entity.id
_entity.type
_entity.pdbx_description
1 polymer ?
#
loop_
_entity_poly.entity_id
_entity_poly.type
_entity_poly.pdbx_seq_one_letter_code
_entity_poly.pdbx_strand_id
1 'polypeptide(L)'
;LFTVGAGGWSGFPAHKHDTERGDVETRFEEVYQFRFNPDQGFGAQFLYEHEDDNGPVYHIKNLSVIAIDKGYHPCVAAPGYEMYYFTIIVGESSKSLIQYFDPHHEYQVHTIPGIKDMIKKFK
;
A
#
# COMPACT_ATOMS: atom_id res chain seq x y z
N LEU A 1 -10.91 0.57 -5.10
CA LEU A 1 -10.16 0.81 -6.35
C LEU A 1 -9.31 2.05 -6.19
N PHE A 2 -8.03 1.92 -6.44
CA PHE A 2 -7.08 3.02 -6.35
C PHE A 2 -6.45 3.27 -7.71
N THR A 3 -6.29 4.54 -8.05
CA THR A 3 -5.68 4.97 -9.31
C THR A 3 -4.41 5.75 -8.99
N VAL A 4 -3.33 5.38 -9.67
CA VAL A 4 -2.03 6.02 -9.53
C VAL A 4 -1.70 6.67 -10.88
N GLY A 5 -1.38 7.95 -10.84
CA GLY A 5 -0.94 8.67 -12.05
C GLY A 5 0.34 8.08 -12.64
N ALA A 6 0.63 8.42 -13.88
CA ALA A 6 1.75 7.88 -14.64
C ALA A 6 3.07 7.98 -13.85
N GLY A 7 3.68 6.83 -13.55
CA GLY A 7 4.91 6.75 -12.79
C GLY A 7 4.80 7.09 -11.30
N GLY A 8 3.58 7.12 -10.77
CA GLY A 8 3.32 7.48 -9.39
C GLY A 8 3.45 6.32 -8.41
N TRP A 9 3.57 6.68 -7.13
CA TRP A 9 3.59 5.74 -6.01
C TRP A 9 2.23 5.66 -5.33
N SER A 10 1.92 4.50 -4.75
CA SER A 10 0.74 4.26 -3.93
C SER A 10 1.12 3.47 -2.67
N GLY A 11 0.30 3.61 -1.61
CA GLY A 11 0.65 3.04 -0.31
C GLY A 11 1.89 3.70 0.28
N PHE A 12 2.16 4.94 -0.07
CA PHE A 12 3.32 5.70 0.37
C PHE A 12 2.84 6.96 1.13
N PRO A 13 3.41 7.35 2.30
CA PRO A 13 4.53 6.65 2.97
C PRO A 13 4.22 5.20 3.30
N ALA A 14 5.26 4.37 3.29
CA ALA A 14 5.11 2.95 3.54
C ALA A 14 4.44 2.69 4.89
N HIS A 15 3.44 1.81 4.91
CA HIS A 15 2.69 1.48 6.11
C HIS A 15 2.36 -0.02 6.14
N LYS A 16 1.99 -0.50 7.32
CA LYS A 16 1.53 -1.87 7.51
C LYS A 16 0.29 -1.92 8.42
N HIS A 17 -0.41 -3.04 8.40
CA HIS A 17 -1.54 -3.32 9.28
C HIS A 17 -1.65 -4.83 9.50
N ASP A 18 -0.60 -5.40 10.08
CA ASP A 18 -0.42 -6.84 10.25
C ASP A 18 -0.45 -7.30 11.72
N THR A 19 -0.48 -6.37 12.67
CA THR A 19 -0.38 -6.65 14.08
C THR A 19 -1.44 -5.84 14.85
N GLU A 20 -2.20 -6.51 15.69
CA GLU A 20 -3.19 -5.82 16.52
C GLU A 20 -2.52 -5.14 17.70
N ARG A 21 -2.51 -3.79 17.71
CA ARG A 21 -1.88 -2.97 18.74
C ARG A 21 -2.75 -1.79 19.17
N GLY A 22 -4.02 -2.04 19.47
CA GLY A 22 -4.93 -1.01 19.98
C GLY A 22 -5.10 0.18 19.03
N ASP A 23 -4.70 1.37 19.47
CA ASP A 23 -4.82 2.62 18.70
C ASP A 23 -3.66 2.86 17.75
N VAL A 24 -2.67 1.98 17.74
CA VAL A 24 -1.44 2.16 16.97
C VAL A 24 -1.51 1.47 15.62
N GLU A 25 -2.10 0.28 15.60
CA GLU A 25 -2.21 -0.54 14.40
C GLU A 25 -3.35 -1.54 14.54
N THR A 26 -4.11 -1.75 13.47
CA THR A 26 -5.10 -2.84 13.41
C THR A 26 -4.63 -3.92 12.43
N ARG A 27 -5.03 -5.18 12.70
CA ARG A 27 -4.66 -6.29 11.86
C ARG A 27 -5.68 -6.51 10.76
N PHE A 28 -5.21 -6.36 9.52
CA PHE A 28 -5.97 -6.69 8.31
C PHE A 28 -5.06 -7.37 7.30
N GLU A 29 -5.63 -8.32 6.58
CA GLU A 29 -5.02 -8.88 5.39
C GLU A 29 -5.57 -8.18 4.16
N GLU A 30 -4.76 -8.07 3.12
CA GLU A 30 -5.11 -7.36 1.91
C GLU A 30 -4.80 -8.18 0.68
N VAL A 31 -5.64 -8.02 -0.37
CA VAL A 31 -5.36 -8.58 -1.69
C VAL A 31 -5.48 -7.46 -2.70
N TYR A 32 -4.46 -7.31 -3.55
CA TYR A 32 -4.45 -6.37 -4.66
C TYR A 32 -4.56 -7.11 -5.98
N GLN A 33 -5.45 -6.64 -6.87
CA GLN A 33 -5.43 -6.99 -8.29
C GLN A 33 -5.08 -5.74 -9.08
N PHE A 34 -4.02 -5.80 -9.89
CA PHE A 34 -3.48 -4.68 -10.61
C PHE A 34 -3.99 -4.61 -12.06
N ARG A 35 -4.17 -3.39 -12.53
CA ARG A 35 -4.48 -3.05 -13.92
C ARG A 35 -3.57 -1.92 -14.37
N PHE A 36 -3.15 -1.96 -15.62
CA PHE A 36 -2.31 -0.93 -16.21
C PHE A 36 -2.95 -0.36 -17.48
N ASN A 37 -2.71 0.91 -17.72
CA ASN A 37 -3.12 1.60 -18.94
C ASN A 37 -1.92 2.38 -19.51
N PRO A 38 -1.45 2.07 -20.73
CA PRO A 38 -1.81 0.90 -21.57
C PRO A 38 -1.52 -0.44 -20.87
N ASP A 39 -2.14 -1.52 -21.33
CA ASP A 39 -2.13 -2.81 -20.66
C ASP A 39 -0.78 -3.54 -20.64
N GLN A 40 0.18 -3.14 -21.47
CA GLN A 40 1.56 -3.62 -21.41
C GLN A 40 2.37 -2.97 -20.29
N GLY A 41 1.78 -2.03 -19.55
CA GLY A 41 2.43 -1.37 -18.42
C GLY A 41 2.80 -2.33 -17.30
N PHE A 42 3.68 -1.88 -16.44
CA PHE A 42 4.16 -2.65 -15.31
C PHE A 42 4.53 -1.74 -14.13
N GLY A 43 4.81 -2.37 -13.02
CA GLY A 43 5.25 -1.68 -11.82
C GLY A 43 5.96 -2.61 -10.86
N ALA A 44 6.09 -2.20 -9.63
CA ALA A 44 6.73 -2.97 -8.59
C ALA A 44 5.92 -2.89 -7.29
N GLN A 45 5.82 -4.02 -6.59
CA GLN A 45 5.26 -4.12 -5.25
C GLN A 45 6.39 -4.46 -4.30
N PHE A 46 6.66 -3.56 -3.36
CA PHE A 46 7.60 -3.78 -2.29
C PHE A 46 6.90 -4.47 -1.13
N LEU A 47 7.64 -5.32 -0.42
CA LEU A 47 7.09 -6.00 0.75
C LEU A 47 8.24 -6.28 1.72
N TYR A 48 8.27 -5.57 2.85
CA TYR A 48 9.30 -5.75 3.86
C TYR A 48 8.68 -5.71 5.25
N GLU A 49 9.18 -6.59 6.15
CA GLU A 49 8.56 -6.80 7.46
C GLU A 49 9.06 -5.85 8.53
N HIS A 50 10.32 -5.44 8.45
CA HIS A 50 10.96 -4.55 9.41
C HIS A 50 11.61 -3.38 8.70
N GLU A 51 11.76 -2.26 9.38
CA GLU A 51 12.21 -0.99 8.82
C GLU A 51 13.61 -1.07 8.18
N ASP A 52 14.45 -1.99 8.67
CA ASP A 52 15.81 -2.19 8.17
C ASP A 52 15.94 -3.35 7.17
N ASP A 53 14.84 -4.01 6.84
CA ASP A 53 14.87 -5.15 5.93
C ASP A 53 14.97 -4.73 4.46
N ASN A 54 15.69 -5.55 3.70
CA ASN A 54 15.65 -5.55 2.24
C ASN A 54 14.65 -6.61 1.80
N GLY A 55 13.37 -6.32 1.94
CA GLY A 55 12.32 -7.26 1.57
C GLY A 55 12.25 -7.52 0.07
N PRO A 56 11.47 -8.53 -0.36
CA PRO A 56 11.29 -8.81 -1.78
C PRO A 56 10.59 -7.67 -2.52
N VAL A 57 10.90 -7.56 -3.80
CA VAL A 57 10.23 -6.67 -4.73
C VAL A 57 9.65 -7.51 -5.86
N TYR A 58 8.35 -7.41 -6.06
CA TYR A 58 7.66 -8.19 -7.08
C TYR A 58 7.40 -7.35 -8.31
N HIS A 59 7.74 -7.90 -9.48
CA HIS A 59 7.36 -7.31 -10.76
C HIS A 59 5.86 -7.52 -10.98
N ILE A 60 5.09 -6.46 -11.01
CA ILE A 60 3.65 -6.51 -11.23
C ILE A 60 3.29 -6.06 -12.63
N LYS A 61 2.37 -6.78 -13.25
CA LYS A 61 1.87 -6.55 -14.60
C LYS A 61 0.35 -6.46 -14.57
N ASN A 62 -0.23 -6.16 -15.73
CA ASN A 62 -1.66 -6.16 -15.88
C ASN A 62 -2.25 -7.52 -15.45
N LEU A 63 -3.27 -7.49 -14.61
CA LEU A 63 -3.94 -8.64 -13.99
C LEU A 63 -3.14 -9.37 -12.90
N SER A 64 -1.97 -8.91 -12.52
CA SER A 64 -1.24 -9.48 -11.38
C SER A 64 -2.05 -9.36 -10.10
N VAL A 65 -1.95 -10.38 -9.25
CA VAL A 65 -2.59 -10.43 -7.93
C VAL A 65 -1.53 -10.63 -6.87
N ILE A 66 -1.57 -9.82 -5.82
CA ILE A 66 -0.67 -9.94 -4.67
C ILE A 66 -1.52 -10.06 -3.41
N ALA A 67 -1.24 -11.09 -2.62
CA ALA A 67 -1.81 -11.24 -1.28
C ALA A 67 -0.84 -10.69 -0.25
N ILE A 68 -1.31 -9.78 0.60
CA ILE A 68 -0.51 -9.10 1.61
C ILE A 68 -1.05 -9.47 2.98
N ASP A 69 -0.36 -10.37 3.66
CA ASP A 69 -0.71 -10.81 5.00
C ASP A 69 0.12 -10.11 6.08
N LYS A 70 1.25 -9.53 5.72
CA LYS A 70 2.15 -8.84 6.66
C LYS A 70 3.10 -7.89 5.92
N GLY A 71 3.66 -6.94 6.67
CA GLY A 71 4.71 -6.07 6.21
C GLY A 71 4.26 -4.76 5.57
N TYR A 72 5.21 -3.89 5.39
CA TYR A 72 5.06 -2.64 4.65
C TYR A 72 4.97 -2.93 3.16
N HIS A 73 4.02 -2.27 2.46
CA HIS A 73 3.67 -2.69 1.11
C HIS A 73 3.42 -1.51 0.14
N PRO A 74 4.36 -0.58 -0.01
CA PRO A 74 4.23 0.45 -1.04
C PRO A 74 4.38 -0.15 -2.44
N CYS A 75 3.72 0.46 -3.42
CA CYS A 75 3.84 0.05 -4.80
C CYS A 75 4.02 1.25 -5.72
N VAL A 76 4.53 1.01 -6.91
CA VAL A 76 4.88 2.06 -7.86
C VAL A 76 4.59 1.61 -9.29
N ALA A 77 4.11 2.55 -10.13
CA ALA A 77 3.95 2.34 -11.55
C ALA A 77 5.20 2.77 -12.30
N ALA A 78 5.52 2.08 -13.40
CA ALA A 78 6.60 2.51 -14.28
C ALA A 78 6.25 3.85 -14.94
N PRO A 79 7.26 4.68 -15.27
CA PRO A 79 7.02 5.95 -15.96
C PRO A 79 6.23 5.76 -17.27
N GLY A 80 5.26 6.63 -17.50
CA GLY A 80 4.44 6.62 -18.71
C GLY A 80 3.22 5.70 -18.66
N TYR A 81 3.04 4.95 -17.56
CA TYR A 81 1.90 4.06 -17.40
C TYR A 81 1.07 4.46 -16.18
N GLU A 82 -0.25 4.42 -16.35
CA GLU A 82 -1.17 4.53 -15.24
C GLU A 82 -1.38 3.14 -14.62
N MET A 83 -1.40 3.10 -13.30
CA MET A 83 -1.69 1.89 -12.54
C MET A 83 -2.94 2.12 -11.72
N TYR A 84 -3.82 1.14 -11.70
CA TYR A 84 -4.91 1.10 -10.75
C TYR A 84 -5.05 -0.32 -10.23
N TYR A 85 -5.54 -0.42 -9.01
CA TYR A 85 -5.73 -1.74 -8.40
C TYR A 85 -7.00 -1.78 -7.57
N PHE A 86 -7.59 -2.94 -7.60
CA PHE A 86 -8.72 -3.29 -6.75
C PHE A 86 -8.17 -3.92 -5.49
N THR A 87 -8.61 -3.45 -4.33
CA THR A 87 -8.16 -3.98 -3.06
C THR A 87 -9.33 -4.55 -2.26
N ILE A 88 -9.08 -5.69 -1.63
CA ILE A 88 -9.97 -6.32 -0.66
C ILE A 88 -9.21 -6.39 0.66
N ILE A 89 -9.82 -5.86 1.71
CA ILE A 89 -9.26 -5.86 3.06
C ILE A 89 -10.14 -6.73 3.93
N VAL A 90 -9.55 -7.67 4.64
CA VAL A 90 -10.25 -8.60 5.52
C VAL A 90 -9.62 -8.57 6.90
N GLY A 91 -10.43 -8.38 7.94
CA GLY A 91 -10.01 -8.40 9.33
C GLY A 91 -10.93 -9.26 10.18
N GLU A 92 -10.44 -9.66 11.34
CA GLU A 92 -11.19 -10.50 12.30
C GLU A 92 -12.23 -9.71 13.10
N SER A 93 -12.15 -8.39 13.11
CA SER A 93 -13.05 -7.53 13.86
C SER A 93 -13.50 -6.35 13.01
N SER A 94 -14.65 -5.75 13.38
CA SER A 94 -15.21 -4.58 12.72
C SER A 94 -14.54 -3.28 13.14
N LYS A 95 -13.24 -3.30 13.37
CA LYS A 95 -12.47 -2.12 13.76
C LYS A 95 -12.11 -1.26 12.55
N SER A 96 -11.86 0.01 12.82
CA SER A 96 -11.31 0.93 11.83
C SER A 96 -9.91 0.49 11.40
N LEU A 97 -9.56 0.75 10.15
CA LEU A 97 -8.22 0.52 9.64
C LEU A 97 -7.27 1.57 10.20
N ILE A 98 -6.37 1.13 11.08
CA ILE A 98 -5.30 1.97 11.64
C ILE A 98 -3.99 1.48 11.07
N GLN A 99 -3.37 2.31 10.24
CA GLN A 99 -2.11 2.02 9.56
C GLN A 99 -0.93 2.45 10.43
N TYR A 100 0.06 1.59 10.53
CA TYR A 100 1.33 1.93 11.16
C TYR A 100 2.34 2.29 10.09
N PHE A 101 2.80 3.53 10.10
CA PHE A 101 3.75 4.02 9.12
C PHE A 101 5.18 3.64 9.49
N ASP A 102 5.98 3.33 8.48
CA ASP A 102 7.41 3.10 8.65
C ASP A 102 8.04 4.37 9.28
N PRO A 103 8.65 4.25 10.48
CA PRO A 103 9.22 5.40 11.18
C PRO A 103 10.24 6.21 10.38
N HIS A 104 10.95 5.58 9.45
CA HIS A 104 11.92 6.28 8.60
C HIS A 104 11.26 7.26 7.63
N HIS A 105 9.99 7.04 7.30
CA HIS A 105 9.28 7.80 6.27
C HIS A 105 8.03 8.50 6.81
N GLU A 106 7.69 8.32 8.07
CA GLU A 106 6.47 8.84 8.69
C GLU A 106 6.34 10.36 8.57
N TYR A 107 7.43 11.09 8.58
CA TYR A 107 7.41 12.55 8.44
C TYR A 107 6.68 13.01 7.18
N GLN A 108 6.64 12.19 6.14
CA GLN A 108 5.98 12.52 4.87
C GLN A 108 4.44 12.56 4.98
N VAL A 109 3.87 12.00 6.03
CA VAL A 109 2.44 12.13 6.32
C VAL A 109 2.05 13.62 6.42
N HIS A 110 2.97 14.44 6.87
CA HIS A 110 2.74 15.88 7.05
C HIS A 110 3.10 16.71 5.81
N THR A 111 3.82 16.15 4.85
CA THR A 111 4.35 16.88 3.69
C THR A 111 3.60 16.58 2.40
N ILE A 112 3.00 15.39 2.28
CA ILE A 112 2.24 15.00 1.10
C ILE A 112 0.80 15.48 1.24
N PRO A 113 0.28 16.30 0.31
CA PRO A 113 -1.10 16.79 0.37
C PRO A 113 -2.11 15.64 0.36
N GLY A 114 -3.14 15.74 1.20
CA GLY A 114 -4.25 14.80 1.25
C GLY A 114 -4.04 13.55 2.10
N ILE A 115 -2.82 13.23 2.52
CA ILE A 115 -2.54 12.04 3.33
C ILE A 115 -3.26 12.08 4.68
N LYS A 116 -3.24 13.22 5.37
CA LYS A 116 -3.94 13.36 6.65
C LYS A 116 -5.44 13.18 6.53
N ASP A 117 -6.02 13.68 5.48
CA ASP A 117 -7.46 13.54 5.23
C ASP A 117 -7.84 12.10 4.90
N MET A 118 -6.99 11.41 4.15
CA MET A 118 -7.16 9.99 3.88
C MET A 118 -7.13 9.17 5.18
N ILE A 119 -6.17 9.43 6.06
CA ILE A 119 -6.06 8.73 7.35
C ILE A 119 -7.32 8.94 8.18
N LYS A 120 -7.84 10.17 8.27
CA LYS A 120 -9.08 10.48 8.98
C LYS A 120 -10.28 9.71 8.44
N LYS A 121 -10.33 9.53 7.13
CA LYS A 121 -11.44 8.85 6.45
C LYS A 121 -11.55 7.39 6.87
N PHE A 122 -10.46 6.72 7.23
CA PHE A 122 -10.43 5.31 7.60
C PHE A 122 -10.44 5.06 9.11
N LYS A 123 -10.41 6.10 9.91
CA LYS A 123 -10.50 5.98 11.38
C LYS A 123 -11.92 5.91 11.91
#